data_78eef6b786bffcf3b498f3e0538ed013
#
_entry.id   78eef6b786bffcf3b498f3e0538ed013
#
_cell.length_a   1.000
_cell.length_b   1.000
_cell.length_c   1.000
_cell.angle_alpha   90.00
_cell.angle_beta   90.00
_cell.angle_gamma   90.00
#
_symmetry.space_group_name_H-M   'P 1'
#
loop_
_entity.id
_entity.type
_entity.pdbx_description
1 polymer ?
#
loop_
_entity_poly.entity_id
_entity_poly.type
_entity_poly.pdbx_seq_one_letter_code
_entity_poly.pdbx_strand_id
1 'polypeptide(L)'
;GMILGEDGDKMSKSKGNVLDPLDLIDGVDLETLVQKRTTGLMNPKQAAKIEKSTRKEFPEGIQSYGTDAVRFTFCALANTGRDIKFDMKRVEGYRNFANKIWNATRFVMMNCEEQVIGQEVRQDLWELPEQWIVSRLQKAEQAVQTAFATYRLDLAAQAIYEFIWNEYCDWYVELTKPVLNDENISVERKAEVRRVLLAVMEASLRLAHQLM
;
A
#
# COMPACT_ATOMS: atom_id res chain seq x y z
N GLY A 1 -0.04 -19.76 -8.40
CA GLY A 1 0.86 -19.40 -9.48
C GLY A 1 2.31 -19.30 -9.03
N MET A 2 3.24 -19.24 -9.95
CA MET A 2 4.67 -19.01 -9.67
C MET A 2 5.00 -17.52 -9.80
N ILE A 3 6.05 -17.08 -9.11
CA ILE A 3 6.60 -15.74 -9.33
C ILE A 3 7.62 -15.83 -10.46
N LEU A 4 7.41 -15.01 -11.48
CA LEU A 4 8.26 -14.90 -12.66
C LEU A 4 9.04 -13.59 -12.60
N GLY A 5 10.24 -13.59 -13.19
CA GLY A 5 11.00 -12.36 -13.41
C GLY A 5 10.35 -11.46 -14.45
N GLU A 6 10.95 -10.28 -14.67
CA GLU A 6 10.46 -9.32 -15.68
C GLU A 6 10.47 -9.89 -17.10
N ASP A 7 11.40 -10.80 -17.38
CA ASP A 7 11.50 -11.55 -18.63
C ASP A 7 10.43 -12.64 -18.81
N GLY A 8 9.63 -12.92 -17.77
CA GLY A 8 8.63 -13.99 -17.75
C GLY A 8 9.20 -15.38 -17.41
N ASP A 9 10.49 -15.46 -17.08
CA ASP A 9 11.13 -16.71 -16.66
C ASP A 9 10.89 -16.97 -15.17
N LYS A 10 10.77 -18.27 -14.80
CA LYS A 10 10.71 -18.69 -13.41
C LYS A 10 11.96 -18.25 -12.67
N MET A 11 11.80 -17.53 -11.56
CA MET A 11 12.91 -17.16 -10.68
C MET A 11 13.52 -18.39 -10.02
N SER A 12 14.86 -18.49 -10.07
CA SER A 12 15.61 -19.60 -9.49
C SER A 12 17.05 -19.15 -9.18
N LYS A 13 17.56 -19.56 -8.01
CA LYS A 13 18.96 -19.31 -7.63
C LYS A 13 19.94 -19.88 -8.66
N SER A 14 19.66 -21.06 -9.20
CA SER A 14 20.46 -21.73 -10.22
C SER A 14 20.51 -20.99 -11.57
N LYS A 15 19.54 -20.12 -11.85
CA LYS A 15 19.53 -19.24 -13.04
C LYS A 15 20.10 -17.85 -12.75
N GLY A 16 20.31 -17.47 -11.48
CA GLY A 16 20.82 -16.15 -11.08
C GLY A 16 19.84 -14.99 -11.32
N ASN A 17 18.52 -15.27 -11.39
CA ASN A 17 17.49 -14.27 -11.62
C ASN A 17 16.54 -14.09 -10.42
N VAL A 18 16.92 -14.57 -9.23
CA VAL A 18 16.13 -14.42 -8.01
C VAL A 18 16.27 -13.01 -7.44
N LEU A 19 15.14 -12.47 -7.01
CA LEU A 19 15.07 -11.33 -6.09
C LEU A 19 14.63 -11.87 -4.73
N ASP A 20 15.48 -11.70 -3.71
CA ASP A 20 15.15 -12.09 -2.34
C ASP A 20 14.18 -11.06 -1.76
N PRO A 21 13.04 -11.48 -1.18
CA PRO A 21 12.13 -10.55 -0.52
C PRO A 21 12.80 -9.69 0.57
N LEU A 22 13.81 -10.21 1.27
CA LEU A 22 14.56 -9.44 2.26
C LEU A 22 15.35 -8.31 1.61
N ASP A 23 15.92 -8.54 0.40
CA ASP A 23 16.61 -7.49 -0.34
C ASP A 23 15.67 -6.38 -0.81
N LEU A 24 14.38 -6.69 -1.02
CA LEU A 24 13.36 -5.69 -1.32
C LEU A 24 12.92 -4.91 -0.06
N ILE A 25 12.86 -5.59 1.08
CA ILE A 25 12.45 -4.99 2.35
C ILE A 25 13.53 -4.06 2.88
N ASP A 26 14.75 -4.56 3.02
CA ASP A 26 15.86 -3.90 3.71
C ASP A 26 16.78 -3.11 2.77
N GLY A 27 16.69 -3.41 1.47
CA GLY A 27 17.65 -2.94 0.48
C GLY A 27 18.89 -3.81 0.41
N VAL A 28 19.63 -3.71 -0.68
CA VAL A 28 20.91 -4.39 -0.88
C VAL A 28 21.82 -3.58 -1.81
N ASP A 29 23.10 -3.48 -1.48
CA ASP A 29 24.08 -2.85 -2.36
C ASP A 29 24.36 -3.70 -3.62
N LEU A 30 24.87 -3.04 -4.65
CA LEU A 30 25.10 -3.67 -5.94
C LEU A 30 26.06 -4.88 -5.87
N GLU A 31 27.14 -4.78 -5.12
CA GLU A 31 28.17 -5.85 -5.08
C GLU A 31 27.62 -7.09 -4.37
N THR A 32 26.89 -6.91 -3.28
CA THR A 32 26.19 -7.99 -2.57
C THR A 32 25.13 -8.64 -3.46
N LEU A 33 24.37 -7.84 -4.22
CA LEU A 33 23.36 -8.35 -5.15
C LEU A 33 24.00 -9.17 -6.28
N VAL A 34 25.10 -8.68 -6.87
CA VAL A 34 25.88 -9.41 -7.89
C VAL A 34 26.37 -10.72 -7.32
N GLN A 35 26.96 -10.72 -6.12
CA GLN A 35 27.44 -11.93 -5.46
C GLN A 35 26.31 -12.95 -5.26
N LYS A 36 25.14 -12.52 -4.74
CA LYS A 36 23.99 -13.39 -4.55
C LYS A 36 23.48 -14.01 -5.85
N ARG A 37 23.44 -13.22 -6.93
CA ARG A 37 22.93 -13.67 -8.25
C ARG A 37 23.94 -14.53 -9.03
N THR A 38 25.22 -14.45 -8.72
CA THR A 38 26.29 -15.23 -9.41
C THR A 38 26.76 -16.44 -8.63
N THR A 39 26.32 -16.61 -7.38
CA THR A 39 26.68 -17.76 -6.53
C THR A 39 25.70 -18.92 -6.73
N GLY A 40 26.24 -20.15 -6.85
CA GLY A 40 25.40 -21.37 -6.95
C GLY A 40 24.71 -21.57 -8.30
N LEU A 41 25.25 -21.00 -9.36
CA LEU A 41 24.72 -21.15 -10.71
C LEU A 41 24.86 -22.61 -11.23
N MET A 42 23.82 -23.10 -11.90
CA MET A 42 23.86 -24.38 -12.60
C MET A 42 24.94 -24.38 -13.71
N ASN A 43 25.14 -23.24 -14.37
CA ASN A 43 26.18 -23.04 -15.38
C ASN A 43 27.07 -21.87 -14.98
N PRO A 44 28.25 -22.12 -14.37
CA PRO A 44 29.21 -21.08 -13.95
C PRO A 44 29.69 -20.16 -15.08
N LYS A 45 29.64 -20.61 -16.34
CA LYS A 45 30.03 -19.77 -17.49
C LYS A 45 29.10 -18.60 -17.73
N GLN A 46 27.91 -18.63 -17.16
CA GLN A 46 26.93 -17.53 -17.27
C GLN A 46 27.19 -16.40 -16.24
N ALA A 47 28.07 -16.59 -15.27
CA ALA A 47 28.28 -15.61 -14.19
C ALA A 47 28.59 -14.21 -14.74
N ALA A 48 29.52 -14.08 -15.70
CA ALA A 48 29.86 -12.78 -16.30
C ALA A 48 28.68 -12.11 -17.03
N LYS A 49 27.79 -12.89 -17.66
CA LYS A 49 26.60 -12.38 -18.32
C LYS A 49 25.57 -11.89 -17.29
N ILE A 50 25.37 -12.67 -16.22
CA ILE A 50 24.44 -12.33 -15.13
C ILE A 50 24.94 -11.10 -14.39
N GLU A 51 26.23 -11.00 -14.07
CA GLU A 51 26.82 -9.81 -13.46
C GLU A 51 26.57 -8.57 -14.31
N LYS A 52 26.90 -8.61 -15.62
CA LYS A 52 26.66 -7.49 -16.54
C LYS A 52 25.19 -7.07 -16.59
N SER A 53 24.27 -8.06 -16.61
CA SER A 53 22.83 -7.80 -16.59
C SER A 53 22.39 -7.16 -15.28
N THR A 54 22.87 -7.69 -14.14
CA THR A 54 22.56 -7.16 -12.80
C THR A 54 23.03 -5.72 -12.63
N ARG A 55 24.25 -5.39 -13.05
CA ARG A 55 24.79 -4.02 -13.00
C ARG A 55 24.04 -3.06 -13.89
N LYS A 56 23.48 -3.53 -14.99
CA LYS A 56 22.63 -2.73 -15.89
C LYS A 56 21.24 -2.48 -15.32
N GLU A 57 20.65 -3.53 -14.72
CA GLU A 57 19.29 -3.51 -14.18
C GLU A 57 19.22 -2.75 -12.85
N PHE A 58 20.23 -2.91 -12.00
CA PHE A 58 20.32 -2.34 -10.65
C PHE A 58 21.64 -1.58 -10.45
N PRO A 59 21.87 -0.44 -11.11
CA PRO A 59 23.17 0.24 -11.09
C PRO A 59 23.63 0.67 -9.68
N GLU A 60 22.71 0.91 -8.78
CA GLU A 60 22.97 1.30 -7.39
C GLU A 60 22.53 0.22 -6.37
N GLY A 61 22.25 -1.00 -6.83
CA GLY A 61 21.63 -2.03 -6.02
C GLY A 61 20.10 -1.85 -5.90
N ILE A 62 19.52 -2.39 -4.85
CA ILE A 62 18.07 -2.29 -4.56
C ILE A 62 17.88 -1.44 -3.30
N GLN A 63 17.14 -0.35 -3.41
CA GLN A 63 16.79 0.46 -2.25
C GLN A 63 15.78 -0.28 -1.34
N SER A 64 15.76 0.07 -0.05
CA SER A 64 14.74 -0.43 0.88
C SER A 64 13.35 0.07 0.49
N TYR A 65 12.38 -0.84 0.38
CA TYR A 65 10.98 -0.51 0.15
C TYR A 65 10.11 -0.71 1.39
N GLY A 66 10.61 -1.45 2.38
CA GLY A 66 9.88 -1.79 3.60
C GLY A 66 8.92 -2.98 3.44
N THR A 67 8.56 -3.57 4.55
CA THR A 67 7.73 -4.78 4.61
C THR A 67 6.35 -4.55 4.02
N ASP A 68 5.71 -3.43 4.36
CA ASP A 68 4.33 -3.12 3.96
C ASP A 68 4.18 -3.04 2.45
N ALA A 69 5.11 -2.34 1.77
CA ALA A 69 5.10 -2.21 0.32
C ALA A 69 5.25 -3.57 -0.38
N VAL A 70 6.16 -4.41 0.12
CA VAL A 70 6.42 -5.75 -0.44
C VAL A 70 5.21 -6.66 -0.23
N ARG A 71 4.64 -6.71 0.99
CA ARG A 71 3.45 -7.50 1.30
C ARG A 71 2.25 -7.08 0.45
N PHE A 72 1.98 -5.78 0.39
CA PHE A 72 0.86 -5.26 -0.40
C PHE A 72 1.03 -5.55 -1.89
N THR A 73 2.27 -5.46 -2.41
CA THR A 73 2.57 -5.82 -3.81
C THR A 73 2.20 -7.27 -4.10
N PHE A 74 2.60 -8.21 -3.25
CA PHE A 74 2.27 -9.61 -3.46
C PHE A 74 0.76 -9.87 -3.37
N CYS A 75 0.07 -9.27 -2.41
CA CYS A 75 -1.39 -9.36 -2.31
C CYS A 75 -2.08 -8.81 -3.56
N ALA A 76 -1.66 -7.63 -4.03
CA ALA A 76 -2.24 -6.98 -5.21
C ALA A 76 -1.97 -7.74 -6.53
N LEU A 77 -0.91 -8.54 -6.58
CA LEU A 77 -0.57 -9.37 -7.75
C LEU A 77 -1.12 -10.80 -7.64
N ALA A 78 -1.55 -11.23 -6.44
CA ALA A 78 -2.00 -12.59 -6.19
C ALA A 78 -3.37 -12.84 -6.82
N ASN A 79 -3.39 -13.31 -8.06
CA ASN A 79 -4.58 -13.74 -8.76
C ASN A 79 -4.67 -15.27 -8.80
N THR A 80 -5.88 -15.81 -8.68
CA THR A 80 -6.12 -17.26 -8.74
C THR A 80 -5.80 -17.82 -10.13
N GLY A 81 -4.94 -18.85 -10.18
CA GLY A 81 -4.65 -19.61 -11.40
C GLY A 81 -3.67 -18.99 -12.39
N ARG A 82 -3.07 -17.83 -12.09
CA ARG A 82 -2.06 -17.21 -12.97
C ARG A 82 -0.71 -17.08 -12.29
N ASP A 83 0.35 -17.11 -13.10
CA ASP A 83 1.69 -16.79 -12.66
C ASP A 83 1.82 -15.26 -12.47
N ILE A 84 2.57 -14.87 -11.43
CA ILE A 84 2.79 -13.46 -11.08
C ILE A 84 4.05 -12.99 -11.79
N LYS A 85 3.90 -12.08 -12.74
CA LYS A 85 5.05 -11.33 -13.28
C LYS A 85 5.39 -10.21 -12.31
N PHE A 86 6.56 -10.34 -11.67
CA PHE A 86 7.03 -9.35 -10.69
C PHE A 86 7.49 -8.07 -11.39
N ASP A 87 7.12 -6.92 -10.85
CA ASP A 87 7.45 -5.60 -11.37
C ASP A 87 7.88 -4.68 -10.21
N MET A 88 9.14 -4.26 -10.23
CA MET A 88 9.75 -3.36 -9.23
C MET A 88 9.01 -2.02 -9.11
N LYS A 89 8.48 -1.49 -10.22
CA LYS A 89 7.73 -0.21 -10.21
C LYS A 89 6.47 -0.29 -9.37
N ARG A 90 5.86 -1.48 -9.28
CA ARG A 90 4.71 -1.69 -8.40
C ARG A 90 5.08 -1.64 -6.93
N VAL A 91 6.24 -2.22 -6.56
CA VAL A 91 6.74 -2.14 -5.18
C VAL A 91 6.97 -0.68 -4.79
N GLU A 92 7.59 0.10 -5.67
CA GLU A 92 7.79 1.54 -5.46
C GLU A 92 6.45 2.29 -5.34
N GLY A 93 5.48 1.98 -6.20
CA GLY A 93 4.14 2.55 -6.14
C GLY A 93 3.46 2.28 -4.79
N TYR A 94 3.56 1.06 -4.28
CA TYR A 94 2.97 0.71 -2.98
C TYR A 94 3.76 1.23 -1.78
N ARG A 95 5.07 1.47 -1.91
CA ARG A 95 5.82 2.27 -0.92
C ARG A 95 5.27 3.70 -0.84
N ASN A 96 5.00 4.31 -1.98
CA ASN A 96 4.40 5.65 -2.02
C ASN A 96 2.98 5.65 -1.42
N PHE A 97 2.23 4.56 -1.60
CA PHE A 97 0.93 4.37 -0.94
C PHE A 97 1.06 4.27 0.59
N ALA A 98 2.00 3.48 1.10
CA ALA A 98 2.27 3.42 2.54
C ALA A 98 2.65 4.80 3.11
N ASN A 99 3.50 5.56 2.40
CA ASN A 99 3.84 6.93 2.77
C ASN A 99 2.62 7.87 2.75
N LYS A 100 1.70 7.69 1.79
CA LYS A 100 0.45 8.47 1.72
C LYS A 100 -0.42 8.20 2.94
N ILE A 101 -0.59 6.92 3.32
CA ILE A 101 -1.32 6.52 4.55
C ILE A 101 -0.67 7.16 5.78
N TRP A 102 0.64 7.08 5.90
CA TRP A 102 1.38 7.68 7.03
C TRP A 102 1.14 9.18 7.14
N ASN A 103 1.26 9.90 6.03
CA ASN A 103 1.06 11.34 6.02
C ASN A 103 -0.39 11.74 6.32
N ALA A 104 -1.36 11.00 5.77
CA ALA A 104 -2.78 11.20 6.08
C ALA A 104 -3.08 10.93 7.56
N THR A 105 -2.54 9.84 8.13
CA THR A 105 -2.66 9.53 9.56
C THR A 105 -2.08 10.64 10.44
N ARG A 106 -0.89 11.17 10.09
CA ARG A 106 -0.31 12.32 10.81
C ARG A 106 -1.23 13.53 10.75
N PHE A 107 -1.79 13.86 9.59
CA PHE A 107 -2.75 14.96 9.46
C PHE A 107 -3.96 14.75 10.38
N VAL A 108 -4.55 13.55 10.38
CA VAL A 108 -5.68 13.20 11.25
C VAL A 108 -5.31 13.37 12.72
N MET A 109 -4.18 12.81 13.15
CA MET A 109 -3.73 12.92 14.55
C MET A 109 -3.57 14.36 14.99
N MET A 110 -2.90 15.19 14.16
CA MET A 110 -2.68 16.62 14.48
C MET A 110 -4.00 17.42 14.58
N ASN A 111 -5.05 17.02 13.88
CA ASN A 111 -6.33 17.71 13.89
C ASN A 111 -7.34 17.13 14.89
N CYS A 112 -7.10 15.93 15.43
CA CYS A 112 -8.07 15.17 16.22
C CYS A 112 -7.57 14.78 17.62
N GLU A 113 -6.50 15.41 18.14
CA GLU A 113 -5.87 15.07 19.44
C GLU A 113 -6.85 15.09 20.62
N GLU A 114 -7.85 15.96 20.57
CA GLU A 114 -8.87 16.12 21.64
C GLU A 114 -10.12 15.24 21.41
N GLN A 115 -10.16 14.46 20.33
CA GLN A 115 -11.34 13.67 20.01
C GLN A 115 -11.26 12.27 20.61
N VAL A 116 -12.35 11.82 21.23
CA VAL A 116 -12.47 10.47 21.77
C VAL A 116 -13.32 9.63 20.83
N ILE A 117 -12.77 8.50 20.38
CA ILE A 117 -13.50 7.50 19.58
C ILE A 117 -14.61 6.91 20.47
N GLY A 118 -15.83 6.78 19.93
CA GLY A 118 -16.98 6.17 20.64
C GLY A 118 -17.92 7.16 21.31
N GLN A 119 -17.74 8.46 21.14
CA GLN A 119 -18.76 9.44 21.50
C GLN A 119 -19.98 9.33 20.57
N GLU A 120 -21.17 9.78 21.05
CA GLU A 120 -22.40 9.78 20.26
C GLU A 120 -22.22 10.57 18.95
N VAL A 121 -22.62 9.94 17.84
CA VAL A 121 -22.49 10.50 16.50
C VAL A 121 -23.64 11.46 16.23
N ARG A 122 -23.35 12.68 15.86
CA ARG A 122 -24.30 13.74 15.52
C ARG A 122 -24.52 13.79 14.01
N GLN A 123 -25.21 12.80 13.45
CA GLN A 123 -25.51 12.74 12.01
C GLN A 123 -26.33 13.93 11.50
N ASP A 124 -27.05 14.60 12.39
CA ASP A 124 -27.77 15.84 12.11
C ASP A 124 -26.86 17.01 11.71
N LEU A 125 -25.57 16.90 12.07
CA LEU A 125 -24.53 17.86 11.70
C LEU A 125 -23.75 17.45 10.43
N TRP A 126 -24.05 16.30 9.84
CA TRP A 126 -23.35 15.85 8.65
C TRP A 126 -23.82 16.57 7.40
N GLU A 127 -22.86 17.06 6.64
CA GLU A 127 -23.08 17.57 5.29
C GLU A 127 -22.75 16.51 4.25
N LEU A 128 -22.83 16.87 2.98
CA LEU A 128 -22.58 15.94 1.87
C LEU A 128 -21.24 15.21 1.95
N PRO A 129 -20.10 15.86 2.33
CA PRO A 129 -18.81 15.16 2.41
C PRO A 129 -18.80 14.02 3.42
N GLU A 130 -19.35 14.19 4.63
CA GLU A 130 -19.40 13.16 5.66
C GLU A 130 -20.29 11.99 5.24
N GLN A 131 -21.49 12.30 4.72
CA GLN A 131 -22.41 11.27 4.22
C GLN A 131 -21.80 10.47 3.07
N TRP A 132 -21.12 11.16 2.16
CA TRP A 132 -20.45 10.55 1.03
C TRP A 132 -19.33 9.61 1.46
N ILE A 133 -18.38 10.09 2.30
CA ILE A 133 -17.23 9.27 2.66
C ILE A 133 -17.59 8.04 3.48
N VAL A 134 -18.57 8.15 4.38
CA VAL A 134 -19.06 7.01 5.16
C VAL A 134 -19.76 5.99 4.25
N SER A 135 -20.58 6.43 3.29
CA SER A 135 -21.18 5.56 2.29
C SER A 135 -20.11 4.86 1.43
N ARG A 136 -19.01 5.56 1.08
CA ARG A 136 -17.90 4.97 0.32
C ARG A 136 -17.11 3.96 1.14
N LEU A 137 -16.88 4.23 2.42
CA LEU A 137 -16.25 3.29 3.35
C LEU A 137 -17.05 1.98 3.42
N GLN A 138 -18.37 2.04 3.62
CA GLN A 138 -19.21 0.83 3.67
C GLN A 138 -19.12 0.00 2.38
N LYS A 139 -19.05 0.64 1.21
CA LYS A 139 -18.85 -0.08 -0.07
C LYS A 139 -17.47 -0.72 -0.15
N ALA A 140 -16.43 -0.04 0.32
CA ALA A 140 -15.09 -0.60 0.36
C ALA A 140 -15.00 -1.80 1.33
N GLU A 141 -15.61 -1.70 2.52
CA GLU A 141 -15.70 -2.80 3.48
C GLU A 141 -16.39 -4.03 2.88
N GLN A 142 -17.53 -3.84 2.22
CA GLN A 142 -18.24 -4.93 1.56
C GLN A 142 -17.43 -5.56 0.43
N ALA A 143 -16.73 -4.75 -0.37
CA ALA A 143 -15.86 -5.25 -1.44
C ALA A 143 -14.70 -6.07 -0.88
N VAL A 144 -14.06 -5.60 0.20
CA VAL A 144 -12.97 -6.30 0.89
C VAL A 144 -13.47 -7.61 1.49
N GLN A 145 -14.59 -7.62 2.19
CA GLN A 145 -15.19 -8.85 2.75
C GLN A 145 -15.49 -9.88 1.65
N THR A 146 -16.07 -9.45 0.53
CA THR A 146 -16.35 -10.33 -0.61
C THR A 146 -15.06 -10.88 -1.22
N ALA A 147 -14.05 -10.04 -1.35
CA ALA A 147 -12.75 -10.44 -1.88
C ALA A 147 -12.06 -11.48 -0.98
N PHE A 148 -12.07 -11.31 0.33
CA PHE A 148 -11.55 -12.31 1.27
C PHE A 148 -12.36 -13.62 1.23
N ALA A 149 -13.69 -13.56 1.21
CA ALA A 149 -14.55 -14.74 1.13
C ALA A 149 -14.32 -15.58 -0.16
N THR A 150 -13.85 -14.93 -1.22
CA THR A 150 -13.54 -15.55 -2.51
C THR A 150 -12.04 -15.77 -2.75
N TYR A 151 -11.19 -15.56 -1.74
CA TYR A 151 -9.73 -15.66 -1.84
C TYR A 151 -9.10 -14.80 -2.93
N ARG A 152 -9.71 -13.65 -3.23
CA ARG A 152 -9.26 -12.69 -4.22
C ARG A 152 -8.53 -11.51 -3.53
N LEU A 153 -7.30 -11.78 -3.04
CA LEU A 153 -6.48 -10.75 -2.38
C LEU A 153 -6.17 -9.56 -3.28
N ASP A 154 -6.08 -9.77 -4.59
CA ASP A 154 -5.93 -8.72 -5.59
C ASP A 154 -7.10 -7.73 -5.58
N LEU A 155 -8.33 -8.21 -5.48
CA LEU A 155 -9.51 -7.35 -5.38
C LEU A 155 -9.61 -6.65 -4.02
N ALA A 156 -9.20 -7.31 -2.93
CA ALA A 156 -9.13 -6.68 -1.62
C ALA A 156 -8.11 -5.52 -1.63
N ALA A 157 -6.90 -5.76 -2.14
CA ALA A 157 -5.88 -4.74 -2.27
C ALA A 157 -6.34 -3.57 -3.15
N GLN A 158 -7.00 -3.85 -4.26
CA GLN A 158 -7.55 -2.82 -5.15
C GLN A 158 -8.59 -1.96 -4.43
N ALA A 159 -9.56 -2.57 -3.76
CA ALA A 159 -10.62 -1.83 -3.05
C ALA A 159 -10.05 -0.94 -1.94
N ILE A 160 -9.08 -1.44 -1.17
CA ILE A 160 -8.39 -0.67 -0.12
C ILE A 160 -7.62 0.50 -0.72
N TYR A 161 -6.83 0.26 -1.78
CA TYR A 161 -6.05 1.29 -2.45
C TYR A 161 -6.93 2.41 -3.01
N GLU A 162 -7.97 2.05 -3.77
CA GLU A 162 -8.87 3.01 -4.41
C GLU A 162 -9.61 3.86 -3.37
N PHE A 163 -10.12 3.25 -2.31
CA PHE A 163 -10.79 3.98 -1.25
C PHE A 163 -9.84 4.94 -0.51
N ILE A 164 -8.70 4.43 -0.01
CA ILE A 164 -7.80 5.25 0.81
C ILE A 164 -7.14 6.34 -0.04
N TRP A 165 -6.61 6.00 -1.20
CA TRP A 165 -5.90 6.98 -2.02
C TRP A 165 -6.86 7.98 -2.67
N ASN A 166 -7.78 7.47 -3.50
CA ASN A 166 -8.56 8.35 -4.38
C ASN A 166 -9.71 9.04 -3.67
N GLU A 167 -10.33 8.40 -2.68
CA GLU A 167 -11.55 8.94 -2.06
C GLU A 167 -11.25 9.62 -0.73
N TYR A 168 -10.59 8.92 0.18
CA TYR A 168 -10.29 9.48 1.49
C TYR A 168 -9.20 10.56 1.44
N CYS A 169 -8.00 10.23 0.89
CA CYS A 169 -6.87 11.16 0.90
C CYS A 169 -7.04 12.31 -0.10
N ASP A 170 -7.44 12.01 -1.35
CA ASP A 170 -7.45 13.02 -2.41
C ASP A 170 -8.70 13.91 -2.36
N TRP A 171 -9.78 13.42 -1.75
CA TRP A 171 -11.03 14.20 -1.66
C TRP A 171 -11.42 14.53 -0.23
N TYR A 172 -11.74 13.54 0.61
CA TYR A 172 -12.34 13.83 1.91
C TYR A 172 -11.42 14.65 2.82
N VAL A 173 -10.15 14.25 2.94
CA VAL A 173 -9.16 15.02 3.73
C VAL A 173 -9.08 16.47 3.24
N GLU A 174 -9.05 16.69 1.93
CA GLU A 174 -8.99 18.04 1.37
C GLU A 174 -10.27 18.84 1.65
N LEU A 175 -11.45 18.21 1.56
CA LEU A 175 -12.73 18.84 1.88
C LEU A 175 -12.89 19.22 3.36
N THR A 176 -12.19 18.54 4.27
CA THR A 176 -12.23 18.88 5.69
C THR A 176 -11.44 20.14 6.04
N LYS A 177 -10.37 20.46 5.28
CA LYS A 177 -9.47 21.57 5.59
C LYS A 177 -10.16 22.93 5.65
N PRO A 178 -11.00 23.34 4.68
CA PRO A 178 -11.74 24.60 4.78
C PRO A 178 -12.63 24.65 6.02
N VAL A 179 -13.34 23.55 6.34
CA VAL A 179 -14.25 23.50 7.51
C VAL A 179 -13.47 23.65 8.81
N LEU A 180 -12.34 22.95 8.95
CA LEU A 180 -11.53 22.97 10.18
C LEU A 180 -10.84 24.31 10.40
N ASN A 181 -10.50 25.03 9.33
CA ASN A 181 -9.78 26.31 9.39
C ASN A 181 -10.68 27.55 9.43
N ASP A 182 -11.98 27.45 9.14
CA ASP A 182 -12.91 28.59 9.13
C ASP A 182 -13.39 28.90 10.55
N GLU A 183 -13.05 30.07 11.08
CA GLU A 183 -13.43 30.53 12.42
C GLU A 183 -14.97 30.72 12.59
N ASN A 184 -15.71 30.90 11.51
CA ASN A 184 -17.17 31.09 11.55
C ASN A 184 -17.95 29.79 11.69
N ILE A 185 -17.31 28.63 11.53
CA ILE A 185 -17.96 27.33 11.68
C ILE A 185 -18.01 26.94 13.16
N SER A 186 -19.18 26.47 13.60
CA SER A 186 -19.40 26.09 14.99
C SER A 186 -18.44 24.99 15.49
N VAL A 187 -18.16 25.03 16.78
CA VAL A 187 -17.28 24.06 17.44
C VAL A 187 -17.86 22.64 17.29
N GLU A 188 -19.19 22.50 17.40
CA GLU A 188 -19.88 21.23 17.29
C GLU A 188 -19.75 20.64 15.87
N ARG A 189 -19.89 21.48 14.84
CA ARG A 189 -19.70 21.03 13.44
C ARG A 189 -18.25 20.57 13.18
N LYS A 190 -17.26 21.35 13.66
CA LYS A 190 -15.84 20.97 13.56
C LYS A 190 -15.53 19.67 14.32
N ALA A 191 -16.13 19.50 15.50
CA ALA A 191 -15.97 18.28 16.29
C ALA A 191 -16.50 17.05 15.52
N GLU A 192 -17.63 17.20 14.84
CA GLU A 192 -18.21 16.11 14.06
C GLU A 192 -17.38 15.77 12.81
N VAL A 193 -16.85 16.78 12.10
CA VAL A 193 -15.90 16.56 10.98
C VAL A 193 -14.68 15.80 11.45
N ARG A 194 -14.09 16.19 12.58
CA ARG A 194 -12.93 15.50 13.17
C ARG A 194 -13.27 14.05 13.55
N ARG A 195 -14.45 13.81 14.09
CA ARG A 195 -14.91 12.47 14.46
C ARG A 195 -15.01 11.58 13.24
N VAL A 196 -15.65 12.03 12.17
CA VAL A 196 -15.76 11.26 10.92
C VAL A 196 -14.39 11.05 10.30
N LEU A 197 -13.54 12.10 10.27
CA LEU A 197 -12.17 12.02 9.76
C LEU A 197 -11.37 10.91 10.49
N LEU A 198 -11.42 10.90 11.82
CA LEU A 198 -10.73 9.90 12.65
C LEU A 198 -11.33 8.50 12.47
N ALA A 199 -12.66 8.36 12.51
CA ALA A 199 -13.33 7.08 12.41
C ALA A 199 -13.09 6.39 11.06
N VAL A 200 -13.13 7.16 9.96
CA VAL A 200 -12.87 6.63 8.61
C VAL A 200 -11.40 6.23 8.46
N MET A 201 -10.45 7.01 9.00
CA MET A 201 -9.04 6.63 8.99
C MET A 201 -8.80 5.34 9.77
N GLU A 202 -9.36 5.23 10.97
CA GLU A 202 -9.21 4.06 11.83
C GLU A 202 -9.76 2.80 11.13
N ALA A 203 -10.96 2.86 10.56
CA ALA A 203 -11.53 1.76 9.78
C ALA A 203 -10.65 1.41 8.55
N SER A 204 -10.12 2.41 7.86
CA SER A 204 -9.21 2.24 6.72
C SER A 204 -7.94 1.48 7.10
N LEU A 205 -7.35 1.84 8.25
CA LEU A 205 -6.15 1.17 8.77
C LEU A 205 -6.45 -0.28 9.14
N ARG A 206 -7.62 -0.57 9.73
CA ARG A 206 -8.05 -1.96 10.02
C ARG A 206 -8.21 -2.79 8.75
N LEU A 207 -8.75 -2.21 7.67
CA LEU A 207 -8.84 -2.90 6.39
C LEU A 207 -7.46 -3.17 5.79
N ALA A 208 -6.56 -2.16 5.81
CA ALA A 208 -5.22 -2.26 5.25
C ALA A 208 -4.32 -3.24 6.02
N HIS A 209 -4.46 -3.31 7.35
CA HIS A 209 -3.66 -4.15 8.26
C HIS A 209 -3.58 -5.63 7.86
N GLN A 210 -4.58 -6.14 7.16
CA GLN A 210 -4.58 -7.54 6.72
C GLN A 210 -3.56 -7.80 5.60
N LEU A 211 -3.20 -6.77 4.83
CA LEU A 211 -2.36 -6.87 3.63
C LEU A 211 -0.99 -6.20 3.78
N MET A 212 -0.83 -5.35 4.80
CA MET A 212 0.38 -4.54 5.03
C MET A 212 1.04 -4.90 6.36
#